data_8286b1a5835a65ca2763c3de2ee42201
#
_entry.id   8286b1a5835a65ca2763c3de2ee42201
#
_cell.length_a   1.000
_cell.length_b   1.000
_cell.length_c   1.000
_cell.angle_alpha   90.00
_cell.angle_beta   90.00
_cell.angle_gamma   90.00
#
_symmetry.space_group_name_H-M   'P 1'
#
loop_
_entity.id
_entity.type
_entity.pdbx_description
1 polymer ?
#
loop_
_entity_poly.entity_id
_entity_poly.type
_entity_poly.pdbx_seq_one_letter_code
_entity_poly.pdbx_strand_id
1 'polypeptide(L)'
;LNLIGGWSTVAHYNSSAEPEVNEEFNAAVAELAKDYPKLLGLPEATSVVVEDGRKYICGAPCPVFEGGVQTRILADGEEFD
;
A
#
# COMPACT_ATOMS: atom_id res chain seq x y z
N LEU A 1 -0.60 11.16 2.63
CA LEU A 1 -1.33 9.97 3.09
C LEU A 1 -2.82 10.17 2.94
N ASN A 2 -3.48 9.17 2.41
CA ASN A 2 -4.94 9.13 2.35
C ASN A 2 -5.44 8.03 3.29
N LEU A 3 -6.64 8.22 3.81
CA LEU A 3 -7.25 7.28 4.74
C LEU A 3 -8.49 6.66 4.08
N ILE A 4 -8.52 5.34 3.99
CA ILE A 4 -9.63 4.60 3.39
C ILE A 4 -10.03 3.46 4.34
N GLY A 5 -11.22 3.56 4.94
CA GLY A 5 -11.75 2.48 5.77
C GLY A 5 -10.83 2.03 6.91
N GLY A 6 -10.13 2.97 7.56
CA GLY A 6 -9.18 2.66 8.62
C GLY A 6 -7.77 2.35 8.14
N TRP A 7 -7.55 2.34 6.84
CA TRP A 7 -6.23 2.13 6.23
C TRP A 7 -5.62 3.44 5.78
N SER A 8 -4.36 3.65 6.08
CA SER A 8 -3.58 4.74 5.50
C SER A 8 -2.96 4.24 4.20
N THR A 9 -2.95 5.05 3.16
CA THR A 9 -2.41 4.66 1.85
C THR A 9 -1.30 5.60 1.44
N VAL A 10 -0.27 5.05 0.80
CA VAL A 10 0.85 5.80 0.24
C VAL A 10 0.88 5.53 -1.27
N ALA A 11 0.72 6.58 -2.06
CA ALA A 11 0.74 6.49 -3.52
C ALA A 11 2.18 6.38 -4.06
N HIS A 12 2.31 6.00 -5.32
CA HIS A 12 3.58 5.91 -6.05
C HIS A 12 4.57 4.91 -5.47
N TYR A 13 4.09 3.92 -4.73
CA TYR A 13 4.96 2.88 -4.21
C TYR A 13 5.61 2.11 -5.36
N ASN A 14 6.94 2.02 -5.32
CA ASN A 14 7.71 1.25 -6.31
C ASN A 14 7.47 1.70 -7.77
N SER A 15 7.22 2.99 -7.98
CA SER A 15 6.81 3.53 -9.29
C SER A 15 7.95 4.06 -10.14
N SER A 16 9.16 4.18 -9.60
CA SER A 16 10.30 4.69 -10.35
C SER A 16 10.90 3.61 -11.25
N ALA A 17 11.41 4.01 -12.41
CA ALA A 17 12.19 3.14 -13.27
C ALA A 17 13.60 2.89 -12.70
N GLU A 18 14.02 3.67 -11.71
CA GLU A 18 15.33 3.53 -11.07
C GLU A 18 15.20 2.70 -9.78
N PRO A 19 15.84 1.52 -9.71
CA PRO A 19 15.76 0.66 -8.53
C PRO A 19 16.21 1.34 -7.24
N GLU A 20 17.21 2.19 -7.32
CA GLU A 20 17.76 2.91 -6.15
C GLU A 20 16.72 3.85 -5.54
N VAL A 21 15.96 4.54 -6.37
CA VAL A 21 14.88 5.43 -5.93
C VAL A 21 13.79 4.63 -5.24
N ASN A 22 13.45 3.47 -5.79
CA ASN A 22 12.45 2.58 -5.20
C ASN A 22 12.91 2.07 -3.83
N GLU A 23 14.17 1.71 -3.69
CA GLU A 23 14.72 1.26 -2.40
C GLU A 23 14.61 2.35 -1.34
N GLU A 24 14.98 3.57 -1.68
CA GLU A 24 14.89 4.71 -0.77
C GLU A 24 13.44 5.00 -0.38
N PHE A 25 12.54 4.98 -1.36
CA PHE A 25 11.11 5.19 -1.12
C PHE A 25 10.53 4.09 -0.24
N ASN A 26 10.87 2.84 -0.54
CA ASN A 26 10.36 1.69 0.21
C ASN A 26 10.86 1.72 1.66
N ALA A 27 12.12 2.11 1.88
CA ALA A 27 12.66 2.26 3.22
C ALA A 27 11.94 3.38 3.98
N ALA A 28 11.64 4.50 3.32
CA ALA A 28 10.89 5.60 3.92
C ALA A 28 9.47 5.17 4.29
N VAL A 29 8.83 4.37 3.44
CA VAL A 29 7.48 3.84 3.70
C VAL A 29 7.51 2.89 4.91
N ALA A 30 8.49 2.02 4.99
CA ALA A 30 8.64 1.11 6.12
C ALA A 30 8.83 1.86 7.44
N GLU A 31 9.59 2.95 7.42
CA GLU A 31 9.79 3.78 8.60
C GLU A 31 8.50 4.51 8.99
N LEU A 32 7.78 5.05 8.00
CA LEU A 32 6.51 5.71 8.19
C LEU A 32 5.47 4.73 8.76
N ALA A 33 5.50 3.49 8.32
CA ALA A 33 4.54 2.47 8.73
C ALA A 33 4.58 2.18 10.23
N LYS A 34 5.67 2.50 10.90
CA LYS A 34 5.77 2.34 12.36
C LYS A 34 4.80 3.24 13.12
N ASP A 35 4.40 4.36 12.51
CA ASP A 35 3.47 5.32 13.11
C ASP A 35 2.01 5.04 12.75
N TYR A 36 1.77 4.07 11.86
CA TYR A 36 0.43 3.75 11.38
C TYR A 36 0.19 2.25 11.52
N PRO A 37 -0.88 1.82 12.23
CA PRO A 37 -1.12 0.39 12.45
C PRO A 37 -1.43 -0.39 11.17
N LYS A 38 -2.04 0.28 10.19
CA LYS A 38 -2.39 -0.33 8.90
C LYS A 38 -2.01 0.63 7.79
N LEU A 39 -1.02 0.24 6.97
CA LEU A 39 -0.54 1.05 5.87
C LEU A 39 -0.51 0.21 4.60
N LEU A 40 -0.99 0.76 3.51
CA LEU A 40 -1.03 0.12 2.21
C LEU A 40 -0.22 0.93 1.21
N GLY A 41 0.76 0.30 0.57
CA GLY A 41 1.53 0.92 -0.50
C GLY A 41 0.83 0.72 -1.83
N LEU A 42 0.53 1.80 -2.54
CA LEU A 42 -0.15 1.76 -3.84
C LEU A 42 0.82 2.08 -4.97
N PRO A 43 1.21 1.09 -5.78
CA PRO A 43 1.97 1.36 -7.00
C PRO A 43 1.17 2.24 -7.96
N GLU A 44 1.86 2.79 -8.95
CA GLU A 44 1.20 3.60 -9.96
C GLU A 44 0.13 2.80 -10.72
N ALA A 45 -0.94 3.46 -11.11
CA ALA A 45 -2.09 2.85 -11.80
C ALA A 45 -2.82 1.80 -10.94
N THR A 46 -2.68 1.88 -9.64
CA THR A 46 -3.33 0.97 -8.70
C THR A 46 -4.24 1.76 -7.78
N SER A 47 -5.39 1.21 -7.47
CA SER A 47 -6.36 1.87 -6.60
C SER A 47 -7.03 0.88 -5.66
N VAL A 48 -7.57 1.42 -4.58
CA VAL A 48 -8.46 0.69 -3.68
C VAL A 48 -9.89 0.99 -4.10
N VAL A 49 -10.66 -0.04 -4.33
CA VAL A 49 -12.09 0.08 -4.63
C VAL A 49 -12.89 -0.27 -3.39
N VAL A 50 -13.80 0.62 -3.01
CA VAL A 50 -14.72 0.38 -1.89
C VAL A 50 -16.12 0.27 -2.47
N GLU A 51 -16.75 -0.88 -2.31
CA GLU A 51 -18.04 -1.17 -2.90
C GLU A 51 -18.81 -2.15 -2.02
N ASP A 52 -20.02 -1.79 -1.65
CA ASP A 52 -20.90 -2.63 -0.82
C ASP A 52 -20.25 -3.13 0.48
N GLY A 53 -19.48 -2.25 1.12
CA GLY A 53 -18.77 -2.58 2.36
C GLY A 53 -17.52 -3.43 2.17
N ARG A 54 -17.15 -3.71 0.92
CA ARG A 54 -15.95 -4.48 0.60
C ARG A 54 -14.85 -3.57 0.08
N LYS A 55 -13.60 -3.90 0.40
CA LYS A 55 -12.44 -3.21 -0.12
C LYS A 55 -11.57 -4.20 -0.87
N TYR A 56 -11.16 -3.84 -2.07
CA TYR A 56 -10.27 -4.69 -2.87
C TYR A 56 -9.32 -3.83 -3.71
N ILE A 57 -8.24 -4.47 -4.15
CA ILE A 57 -7.21 -3.83 -4.96
C ILE A 57 -7.56 -3.95 -6.44
N CYS A 58 -7.35 -2.86 -7.18
CA CYS A 58 -7.47 -2.89 -8.63
C CYS A 58 -6.15 -2.38 -9.22
N GLY A 59 -5.38 -3.26 -9.83
CA GLY A 59 -4.11 -2.93 -10.46
C GLY A 59 -2.96 -3.83 -10.04
N ALA A 60 -1.79 -3.24 -9.78
CA ALA A 60 -0.59 -3.98 -9.41
C ALA A 60 -0.63 -4.49 -7.97
N PRO A 61 0.17 -5.50 -7.63
CA PRO A 61 0.24 -5.98 -6.24
C PRO A 61 0.67 -4.89 -5.27
N CYS A 62 0.02 -4.85 -4.11
CA CYS A 62 0.23 -3.81 -3.10
C CYS A 62 0.75 -4.40 -1.79
N PRO A 63 1.89 -3.94 -1.27
CA PRO A 63 2.35 -4.40 0.02
C PRO A 63 1.50 -3.84 1.16
N VAL A 64 1.27 -4.67 2.17
CA VAL A 64 0.54 -4.31 3.38
C VAL A 64 1.52 -4.26 4.54
N PHE A 65 1.50 -3.16 5.28
CA PHE A 65 2.32 -2.99 6.47
C PHE A 65 1.41 -2.90 7.70
N GLU A 66 1.74 -3.69 8.69
CA GLU A 66 1.01 -3.69 9.96
C GLU A 66 2.02 -3.57 11.09
N GLY A 67 1.93 -2.48 11.85
CA GLY A 67 2.86 -2.22 12.94
C GLY A 67 4.30 -2.00 12.50
N GLY A 68 4.52 -1.52 11.27
CA GLY A 68 5.85 -1.26 10.73
C GLY A 68 6.49 -2.45 10.03
N VAL A 69 5.77 -3.56 9.90
CA VAL A 69 6.27 -4.78 9.27
C VAL A 69 5.40 -5.11 8.06
N GLN A 70 6.04 -5.44 6.95
CA GLN A 70 5.30 -5.92 5.78
C GLN A 70 4.80 -7.33 6.06
N THR A 71 3.48 -7.50 6.14
CA THR A 71 2.85 -8.76 6.52
C THR A 71 2.36 -9.57 5.34
N ARG A 72 2.02 -8.91 4.24
CA ARG A 72 1.52 -9.61 3.04
C ARG A 72 1.54 -8.68 1.84
N ILE A 73 1.22 -9.22 0.67
CA ILE A 73 1.04 -8.47 -0.57
C ILE A 73 -0.35 -8.80 -1.10
N LEU A 74 -1.14 -7.77 -1.37
CA LEU A 74 -2.47 -7.93 -1.95
C LEU A 74 -2.38 -7.92 -3.46
N ALA A 75 -2.93 -8.93 -4.10
CA ALA A 75 -2.96 -9.05 -5.55
C ALA A 75 -4.16 -8.30 -6.14
N ASP A 76 -4.15 -8.09 -7.46
CA ASP A 76 -5.28 -7.50 -8.18
C ASP A 76 -6.56 -8.26 -7.88
N GLY A 77 -7.59 -7.55 -7.47
CA GLY A 77 -8.89 -8.13 -7.14
C GLY A 77 -8.98 -8.72 -5.74
N GLU A 78 -7.91 -8.73 -4.99
CA GLU A 78 -7.92 -9.31 -3.64
C GLU A 78 -8.60 -8.37 -2.64
N GLU A 79 -9.55 -8.93 -1.89
CA GLU A 79 -10.26 -8.19 -0.84
C GLU A 79 -9.43 -8.11 0.44
N PHE A 80 -9.67 -7.06 1.20
CA PHE A 80 -9.04 -6.89 2.53
C PHE A 80 -9.98 -6.15 3.47
N ASP A 81 -9.69 -6.20 4.74
CA ASP A 81 -10.52 -5.59 5.78
C ASP A 81 -10.29 -4.09 5.94
#